data_df6add8b3b5c172cd9b4048c5c665ca5
#
_entry.id   df6add8b3b5c172cd9b4048c5c665ca5
#
_cell.length_a   1.000
_cell.length_b   1.000
_cell.length_c   1.000
_cell.angle_alpha   90.00
_cell.angle_beta   90.00
_cell.angle_gamma   90.00
#
_symmetry.space_group_name_H-M   'P 1'
#
loop_
_entity.id
_entity.type
_entity.pdbx_description
1 polymer ?
#
loop_
_entity_poly.entity_id
_entity_poly.type
_entity_poly.pdbx_seq_one_letter_code
_entity_poly.pdbx_strand_id
1 'polypeptide(L)'
;MLRFFLRLGFFGLFLLSALDSSFLVLPFGNDLLLIALVSRDRSSLIWIAYVLVSAIGSIVGVFVIDVIMRKAGEKGLEHFVSPRKIDKFKKKIENKAGISVFLATLLPPPFPFTPVVMTASALQSPRGKLLGAVFCGRLVRCTTEAVLALYFGRKLIAYLNSDVVTYAVYGLIAVAAVLSTLSLLTWLRRK
;
A
#
# COMPACT_ATOMS: atom_id res chain seq x y z
N MET A 1 -7.20 1.13 16.57
CA MET A 1 -5.98 1.43 15.78
C MET A 1 -5.99 2.82 15.15
N LEU A 2 -6.94 3.17 14.29
CA LEU A 2 -6.97 4.46 13.59
C LEU A 2 -6.87 5.68 14.53
N ARG A 3 -7.59 5.68 15.66
CA ARG A 3 -7.54 6.76 16.67
C ARG A 3 -6.15 6.98 17.29
N PHE A 4 -5.35 5.92 17.38
CA PHE A 4 -3.97 6.02 17.88
C PHE A 4 -3.07 6.72 16.85
N PHE A 5 -3.15 6.32 15.58
CA PHE A 5 -2.40 6.96 14.49
C PHE A 5 -2.84 8.40 14.23
N LEU A 6 -4.13 8.71 14.41
CA LEU A 6 -4.64 10.09 14.34
C LEU A 6 -4.02 11.01 15.41
N ARG A 7 -3.74 10.49 16.62
CA ARG A 7 -3.06 11.24 17.68
C ARG A 7 -1.58 11.50 17.36
N LEU A 8 -0.94 10.59 16.63
CA LEU A 8 0.45 10.71 16.20
C LEU A 8 0.64 11.64 15.00
N GLY A 9 -0.45 12.08 14.32
CA GLY A 9 -0.40 13.03 13.21
C GLY A 9 0.54 12.58 12.08
N PHE A 10 1.52 13.41 11.75
CA PHE A 10 2.53 13.13 10.70
C PHE A 10 3.30 11.84 10.94
N PHE A 11 3.69 11.56 12.16
CA PHE A 11 4.47 10.37 12.50
C PHE A 11 3.63 9.10 12.35
N GLY A 12 2.36 9.16 12.74
CA GLY A 12 1.41 8.07 12.53
C GLY A 12 1.18 7.76 11.06
N LEU A 13 1.04 8.80 10.23
CA LEU A 13 0.87 8.67 8.79
C LEU A 13 2.12 8.08 8.12
N PHE A 14 3.32 8.54 8.51
CA PHE A 14 4.59 8.00 8.02
C PHE A 14 4.73 6.50 8.32
N LEU A 15 4.52 6.11 9.59
CA LEU A 15 4.62 4.72 10.02
C LEU A 15 3.60 3.84 9.31
N LEU A 16 2.35 4.28 9.25
CA LEU A 16 1.28 3.51 8.61
C LEU A 16 1.52 3.35 7.12
N SER A 17 2.02 4.40 6.46
CA SER A 17 2.37 4.35 5.04
C SER A 17 3.56 3.42 4.76
N ALA A 18 4.56 3.41 5.63
CA ALA A 18 5.69 2.49 5.54
C ALA A 18 5.24 1.02 5.75
N LEU A 19 4.37 0.77 6.73
CA LEU A 19 3.81 -0.55 6.98
C LEU A 19 2.90 -1.04 5.85
N ASP A 20 2.00 -0.18 5.35
CA ASP A 20 1.11 -0.48 4.23
C ASP A 20 1.87 -0.84 2.95
N SER A 21 3.01 -0.18 2.73
CA SER A 21 3.86 -0.41 1.56
C SER A 21 4.89 -1.52 1.78
N SER A 22 4.93 -2.15 2.96
CA SER A 22 5.77 -3.30 3.28
C SER A 22 5.00 -4.63 3.10
N PHE A 23 5.42 -5.68 3.80
CA PHE A 23 4.75 -6.99 3.79
C PHE A 23 3.39 -6.99 4.50
N LEU A 24 3.13 -6.02 5.39
CA LEU A 24 1.88 -5.89 6.11
C LEU A 24 0.87 -5.14 5.23
N VAL A 25 0.09 -5.90 4.48
CA VAL A 25 -1.01 -5.35 3.69
C VAL A 25 -2.13 -4.95 4.65
N LEU A 26 -2.17 -3.67 5.03
CA LEU A 26 -3.30 -3.08 5.75
C LEU A 26 -4.22 -2.43 4.71
N PRO A 27 -5.27 -3.12 4.23
CA PRO A 27 -6.11 -2.58 3.18
C PRO A 27 -6.75 -1.28 3.65
N PHE A 28 -6.56 -0.20 2.88
CA PHE A 28 -7.10 1.14 3.13
C PHE A 28 -6.59 1.87 4.38
N GLY A 29 -5.67 1.32 5.19
CA GLY A 29 -5.24 1.94 6.45
C GLY A 29 -4.61 3.32 6.25
N ASN A 30 -3.67 3.43 5.33
CA ASN A 30 -3.00 4.68 4.99
C ASN A 30 -3.96 5.70 4.35
N ASP A 31 -4.80 5.26 3.40
CA ASP A 31 -5.72 6.11 2.66
C ASP A 31 -6.77 6.72 3.60
N LEU A 32 -7.34 5.91 4.49
CA LEU A 32 -8.29 6.38 5.51
C LEU A 32 -7.67 7.36 6.48
N LEU A 33 -6.42 7.13 6.92
CA LEU A 33 -5.73 8.03 7.81
C LEU A 33 -5.42 9.37 7.14
N LEU A 34 -4.94 9.33 5.89
CA LEU A 34 -4.68 10.53 5.08
C LEU A 34 -5.96 11.37 4.93
N ILE A 35 -7.06 10.75 4.49
CA ILE A 35 -8.36 11.40 4.33
C ILE A 35 -8.83 12.01 5.64
N ALA A 36 -8.70 11.29 6.76
CA ALA A 36 -9.13 11.78 8.08
C ALA A 36 -8.31 12.99 8.54
N LEU A 37 -6.98 12.97 8.37
CA LEU A 37 -6.10 14.09 8.73
C LEU A 37 -6.37 15.32 7.86
N VAL A 38 -6.42 15.16 6.54
CA VAL A 38 -6.73 16.25 5.60
C VAL A 38 -8.12 16.83 5.86
N SER A 39 -9.10 16.00 6.17
CA SER A 39 -10.46 16.46 6.46
C SER A 39 -10.56 17.23 7.77
N ARG A 40 -9.68 16.94 8.73
CA ARG A 40 -9.57 17.65 10.01
C ARG A 40 -8.92 19.03 9.84
N ASP A 41 -7.84 19.11 9.08
CA ASP A 41 -6.98 20.30 8.98
C ASP A 41 -7.17 21.04 7.64
N ARG A 42 -8.43 21.32 7.28
CA ARG A 42 -8.83 21.87 5.97
C ARG A 42 -8.31 23.25 5.61
N SER A 43 -7.96 24.06 6.61
CA SER A 43 -7.71 25.50 6.41
C SER A 43 -6.28 25.86 6.03
N SER A 44 -5.38 24.89 5.92
CA SER A 44 -3.95 25.14 5.72
C SER A 44 -3.38 24.27 4.58
N LEU A 45 -2.26 24.69 4.03
CA LEU A 45 -1.45 23.91 3.08
C LEU A 45 -0.83 22.63 3.71
N ILE A 46 -1.19 22.30 4.95
CA ILE A 46 -0.70 21.13 5.70
C ILE A 46 -1.04 19.82 4.95
N TRP A 47 -2.12 19.79 4.18
CA TRP A 47 -2.46 18.60 3.37
C TRP A 47 -1.32 18.19 2.41
N ILE A 48 -0.55 19.18 1.87
CA ILE A 48 0.62 18.89 1.03
C ILE A 48 1.69 18.15 1.85
N ALA A 49 1.93 18.60 3.08
CA ALA A 49 2.88 17.92 3.98
C ALA A 49 2.41 16.49 4.31
N TYR A 50 1.10 16.25 4.52
CA TYR A 50 0.56 14.91 4.70
C TYR A 50 0.80 14.01 3.48
N VAL A 51 0.57 14.52 2.27
CA VAL A 51 0.83 13.80 1.01
C VAL A 51 2.32 13.44 0.90
N LEU A 52 3.22 14.39 1.15
CA LEU A 52 4.67 14.15 1.09
C LEU A 52 5.13 13.12 2.12
N VAL A 53 4.67 13.24 3.36
CA VAL A 53 5.02 12.30 4.44
C VAL A 53 4.52 10.90 4.13
N SER A 54 3.31 10.74 3.59
CA SER A 54 2.79 9.46 3.15
C SER A 54 3.61 8.87 2.00
N ALA A 55 3.97 9.67 1.01
CA ALA A 55 4.78 9.22 -0.12
C ALA A 55 6.19 8.76 0.33
N ILE A 56 6.83 9.53 1.22
CA ILE A 56 8.15 9.19 1.78
C ILE A 56 8.07 7.91 2.63
N GLY A 57 7.05 7.79 3.48
CA GLY A 57 6.82 6.55 4.25
C GLY A 57 6.67 5.32 3.35
N SER A 58 5.93 5.46 2.24
CA SER A 58 5.77 4.38 1.25
C SER A 58 7.09 3.97 0.61
N ILE A 59 7.99 4.94 0.33
CA ILE A 59 9.34 4.63 -0.20
C ILE A 59 10.13 3.79 0.80
N VAL A 60 10.08 4.15 2.08
CA VAL A 60 10.79 3.39 3.13
C VAL A 60 10.27 1.96 3.19
N GLY A 61 8.94 1.75 3.15
CA GLY A 61 8.33 0.42 3.12
C GLY A 61 8.77 -0.40 1.90
N VAL A 62 8.72 0.21 0.72
CA VAL A 62 9.17 -0.43 -0.54
C VAL A 62 10.67 -0.71 -0.53
N PHE A 63 11.49 0.18 0.04
CA PHE A 63 12.92 -0.03 0.16
C PHE A 63 13.25 -1.26 1.01
N VAL A 64 12.53 -1.49 2.09
CA VAL A 64 12.67 -2.71 2.91
C VAL A 64 12.36 -3.96 2.07
N ILE A 65 11.26 -3.96 1.32
CA ILE A 65 10.93 -5.06 0.40
C ILE A 65 12.04 -5.24 -0.64
N ASP A 66 12.53 -4.16 -1.25
CA ASP A 66 13.56 -4.20 -2.28
C ASP A 66 14.84 -4.86 -1.77
N VAL A 67 15.29 -4.47 -0.57
CA VAL A 67 16.49 -5.06 0.04
C VAL A 67 16.32 -6.56 0.29
N ILE A 68 15.16 -6.97 0.81
CA ILE A 68 14.88 -8.37 1.13
C ILE A 68 14.76 -9.20 -0.16
N MET A 69 13.98 -8.72 -1.14
CA MET A 69 13.73 -9.46 -2.37
C MET A 69 14.95 -9.56 -3.28
N ARG A 70 15.82 -8.55 -3.29
CA ARG A 70 17.11 -8.64 -4.03
C ARG A 70 18.02 -9.72 -3.46
N LYS A 71 18.03 -9.89 -2.13
CA LYS A 71 18.81 -10.96 -1.49
C LYS A 71 18.18 -12.35 -1.69
N ALA A 72 16.86 -12.42 -1.64
CA ALA A 72 16.10 -13.67 -1.78
C ALA A 72 16.06 -14.17 -3.25
N GLY A 73 16.11 -13.26 -4.22
CA GLY A 73 16.03 -13.57 -5.65
C GLY A 73 14.71 -14.21 -6.06
N GLU A 74 14.69 -14.84 -7.24
CA GLU A 74 13.48 -15.50 -7.77
C GLU A 74 12.99 -16.65 -6.86
N LYS A 75 13.90 -17.43 -6.27
CA LYS A 75 13.53 -18.50 -5.32
C LYS A 75 12.79 -18.02 -4.09
N GLY A 76 13.18 -16.85 -3.55
CA GLY A 76 12.47 -16.22 -2.44
C GLY A 76 11.10 -15.71 -2.84
N LEU A 77 10.93 -15.27 -4.09
CA LEU A 77 9.66 -14.78 -4.60
C LEU A 77 8.58 -15.88 -4.68
N GLU A 78 8.96 -17.11 -5.00
CA GLU A 78 8.05 -18.26 -5.07
C GLU A 78 7.34 -18.57 -3.75
N HIS A 79 7.92 -18.17 -2.61
CA HIS A 79 7.30 -18.33 -1.29
C HIS A 79 6.11 -17.37 -1.07
N PHE A 80 6.13 -16.22 -1.74
CA PHE A 80 5.13 -15.16 -1.55
C PHE A 80 4.13 -15.03 -2.70
N VAL A 81 4.55 -15.42 -3.91
CA VAL A 81 3.76 -15.22 -5.14
C VAL A 81 3.72 -16.54 -5.91
N SER A 82 2.54 -16.94 -6.37
CA SER A 82 2.41 -18.19 -7.15
C SER A 82 3.19 -18.10 -8.47
N PRO A 83 3.84 -19.21 -8.94
CA PRO A 83 4.68 -19.23 -10.16
C PRO A 83 3.98 -18.64 -11.38
N ARG A 84 2.68 -18.98 -11.59
CA ARG A 84 1.88 -18.45 -12.70
C ARG A 84 1.73 -16.93 -12.70
N LYS A 85 1.73 -16.30 -11.51
CA LYS A 85 1.69 -14.84 -11.38
C LYS A 85 3.05 -14.23 -11.62
N ILE A 86 4.12 -14.91 -11.16
CA ILE A 86 5.51 -14.48 -11.40
C ILE A 86 5.77 -14.37 -12.89
N ASP A 87 5.45 -15.40 -13.69
CA ASP A 87 5.66 -15.39 -15.15
C ASP A 87 4.91 -14.26 -15.85
N LYS A 88 3.66 -14.00 -15.43
CA LYS A 88 2.88 -12.88 -15.97
C LYS A 88 3.48 -11.52 -15.64
N PHE A 89 3.96 -11.33 -14.41
CA PHE A 89 4.61 -10.10 -13.99
C PHE A 89 5.99 -9.95 -14.61
N LYS A 90 6.77 -11.04 -14.73
CA LYS A 90 8.09 -11.05 -15.34
C LYS A 90 8.04 -10.49 -16.76
N LYS A 91 7.16 -11.04 -17.62
CA LYS A 91 6.96 -10.56 -19.00
C LYS A 91 6.59 -9.07 -19.09
N LYS A 92 5.82 -8.54 -18.13
CA LYS A 92 5.44 -7.12 -18.09
C LYS A 92 6.54 -6.22 -17.56
N ILE A 93 7.35 -6.71 -16.64
CA ILE A 93 8.37 -5.94 -15.94
C ILE A 93 9.68 -5.89 -16.73
N GLU A 94 10.07 -6.96 -17.44
CA GLU A 94 11.33 -7.04 -18.20
C GLU A 94 11.54 -5.82 -19.12
N ASN A 95 10.48 -5.35 -19.78
CA ASN A 95 10.58 -4.25 -20.74
C ASN A 95 10.18 -2.86 -20.17
N LYS A 96 9.35 -2.80 -19.11
CA LYS A 96 8.75 -1.54 -18.61
C LYS A 96 8.56 -1.54 -17.09
N ALA A 97 9.57 -1.96 -16.33
CA ALA A 97 9.48 -2.09 -14.87
C ALA A 97 8.92 -0.84 -14.16
N GLY A 98 9.44 0.35 -14.51
CA GLY A 98 9.01 1.61 -13.90
C GLY A 98 7.54 1.91 -14.16
N ILE A 99 7.08 1.74 -15.41
CA ILE A 99 5.67 2.00 -15.79
C ILE A 99 4.74 1.00 -15.11
N SER A 100 5.12 -0.28 -15.07
CA SER A 100 4.31 -1.32 -14.42
C SER A 100 4.15 -1.07 -12.92
N VAL A 101 5.22 -0.67 -12.25
CA VAL A 101 5.19 -0.31 -10.82
C VAL A 101 4.39 0.97 -10.59
N PHE A 102 4.57 1.99 -11.43
CA PHE A 102 3.80 3.24 -11.37
C PHE A 102 2.30 2.98 -11.48
N LEU A 103 1.87 2.24 -12.50
CA LEU A 103 0.46 1.88 -12.69
C LEU A 103 -0.08 1.04 -11.52
N ALA A 104 0.72 0.09 -11.02
CA ALA A 104 0.33 -0.70 -9.86
C ALA A 104 0.12 0.16 -8.60
N THR A 105 0.89 1.25 -8.47
CA THR A 105 0.79 2.18 -7.34
C THR A 105 -0.45 3.07 -7.43
N LEU A 106 -0.89 3.40 -8.66
CA LEU A 106 -2.08 4.23 -8.89
C LEU A 106 -3.39 3.49 -8.61
N LEU A 107 -3.41 2.18 -8.86
CA LEU A 107 -4.62 1.38 -8.72
C LEU A 107 -5.00 1.20 -7.24
N PRO A 108 -6.30 1.38 -6.91
CA PRO A 108 -6.76 1.14 -5.55
C PRO A 108 -6.71 -0.35 -5.19
N PRO A 109 -6.68 -0.72 -3.90
CA PRO A 109 -6.90 -2.10 -3.48
C PRO A 109 -8.23 -2.64 -4.05
N PRO A 110 -8.31 -3.90 -4.50
CA PRO A 110 -7.43 -5.03 -4.18
C PRO A 110 -6.30 -5.30 -5.19
N PHE A 111 -5.80 -4.29 -5.90
CA PHE A 111 -4.74 -4.52 -6.88
C PHE A 111 -3.44 -4.97 -6.19
N PRO A 112 -2.75 -6.00 -6.70
CA PRO A 112 -1.59 -6.59 -6.03
C PRO A 112 -0.32 -5.74 -6.22
N PHE A 113 -0.24 -4.57 -5.57
CA PHE A 113 0.92 -3.69 -5.59
C PHE A 113 2.19 -4.38 -5.06
N THR A 114 2.09 -4.98 -3.86
CA THR A 114 3.24 -5.64 -3.21
C THR A 114 3.86 -6.75 -4.07
N PRO A 115 3.12 -7.69 -4.66
CA PRO A 115 3.67 -8.67 -5.61
C PRO A 115 4.38 -8.07 -6.81
N VAL A 116 3.92 -6.94 -7.34
CA VAL A 116 4.58 -6.26 -8.48
C VAL A 116 5.93 -5.70 -8.05
N VAL A 117 5.98 -5.02 -6.89
CA VAL A 117 7.24 -4.51 -6.32
C VAL A 117 8.21 -5.64 -6.00
N MET A 118 7.74 -6.71 -5.34
CA MET A 118 8.56 -7.89 -5.03
C MET A 118 9.18 -8.51 -6.29
N THR A 119 8.38 -8.66 -7.34
CA THR A 119 8.87 -9.21 -8.63
C THR A 119 9.89 -8.29 -9.27
N ALA A 120 9.64 -6.97 -9.31
CA ALA A 120 10.58 -6.01 -9.88
C ALA A 120 11.91 -5.98 -9.11
N SER A 121 11.87 -6.12 -7.78
CA SER A 121 13.04 -6.18 -6.92
C SER A 121 13.82 -7.49 -7.08
N ALA A 122 13.13 -8.63 -7.13
CA ALA A 122 13.74 -9.94 -7.35
C ALA A 122 14.43 -10.05 -8.72
N LEU A 123 13.87 -9.41 -9.75
CA LEU A 123 14.44 -9.27 -11.10
C LEU A 123 15.55 -8.20 -11.19
N GLN A 124 16.03 -7.68 -10.05
CA GLN A 124 17.11 -6.71 -10.00
C GLN A 124 16.87 -5.41 -10.81
N SER A 125 15.61 -4.98 -10.94
CA SER A 125 15.26 -3.72 -11.61
C SER A 125 16.03 -2.52 -11.00
N PRO A 126 16.42 -1.50 -11.77
CA PRO A 126 17.18 -0.35 -11.25
C PRO A 126 16.41 0.33 -10.11
N ARG A 127 17.03 0.42 -8.92
CA ARG A 127 16.40 0.98 -7.70
C ARG A 127 15.82 2.36 -7.90
N GLY A 128 16.57 3.25 -8.59
CA GLY A 128 16.10 4.60 -8.84
C GLY A 128 14.79 4.63 -9.65
N LYS A 129 14.66 3.77 -10.67
CA LYS A 129 13.41 3.64 -11.46
C LYS A 129 12.28 3.06 -10.64
N LEU A 130 12.57 2.06 -9.80
CA LEU A 130 11.58 1.43 -8.92
C LEU A 130 11.04 2.43 -7.89
N LEU A 131 11.93 3.02 -7.09
CA LEU A 131 11.56 3.95 -6.02
C LEU A 131 10.95 5.24 -6.58
N GLY A 132 11.50 5.77 -7.69
CA GLY A 132 10.93 6.93 -8.37
C GLY A 132 9.52 6.69 -8.91
N ALA A 133 9.27 5.52 -9.49
CA ALA A 133 7.94 5.14 -9.96
C ALA A 133 6.93 5.03 -8.80
N VAL A 134 7.34 4.45 -7.67
CA VAL A 134 6.51 4.37 -6.46
C VAL A 134 6.24 5.77 -5.92
N PHE A 135 7.26 6.61 -5.82
CA PHE A 135 7.11 7.99 -5.31
C PHE A 135 6.11 8.79 -6.15
N CYS A 136 6.32 8.83 -7.46
CA CYS A 136 5.42 9.55 -8.37
C CYS A 136 3.99 8.98 -8.31
N GLY A 137 3.83 7.67 -8.32
CA GLY A 137 2.52 7.03 -8.23
C GLY A 137 1.81 7.32 -6.90
N ARG A 138 2.54 7.27 -5.78
CA ARG A 138 2.00 7.63 -4.46
C ARG A 138 1.66 9.12 -4.36
N LEU A 139 2.50 10.00 -4.91
CA LEU A 139 2.18 11.43 -4.95
C LEU A 139 0.86 11.69 -5.69
N VAL A 140 0.70 11.13 -6.89
CA VAL A 140 -0.53 11.31 -7.69
C VAL A 140 -1.73 10.76 -6.92
N ARG A 141 -1.65 9.54 -6.39
CA ARG A 141 -2.73 8.90 -5.64
C ARG A 141 -3.09 9.68 -4.38
N CYS A 142 -2.11 9.94 -3.50
CA CYS A 142 -2.35 10.65 -2.23
C CYS A 142 -2.83 12.09 -2.47
N THR A 143 -2.35 12.77 -3.53
CA THR A 143 -2.87 14.09 -3.91
C THR A 143 -4.33 14.03 -4.33
N THR A 144 -4.71 13.04 -5.14
CA THR A 144 -6.10 12.83 -5.54
C THR A 144 -6.99 12.57 -4.33
N GLU A 145 -6.56 11.69 -3.42
CA GLU A 145 -7.28 11.40 -2.18
C GLU A 145 -7.40 12.64 -1.27
N ALA A 146 -6.32 13.41 -1.12
CA ALA A 146 -6.30 14.64 -0.34
C ALA A 146 -7.25 15.70 -0.92
N VAL A 147 -7.23 15.90 -2.24
CA VAL A 147 -8.14 16.82 -2.94
C VAL A 147 -9.60 16.38 -2.75
N LEU A 148 -9.90 15.10 -2.94
CA LEU A 148 -11.23 14.56 -2.68
C LEU A 148 -11.65 14.76 -1.21
N ALA A 149 -10.73 14.58 -0.25
CA ALA A 149 -10.97 14.81 1.16
C ALA A 149 -11.24 16.29 1.47
N LEU A 150 -10.59 17.23 0.80
CA LEU A 150 -10.85 18.66 0.95
C LEU A 150 -12.27 19.03 0.49
N TYR A 151 -12.72 18.47 -0.63
CA TYR A 151 -14.06 18.78 -1.18
C TYR A 151 -15.18 18.01 -0.47
N PHE A 152 -15.00 16.73 -0.22
CA PHE A 152 -16.04 15.82 0.26
C PHE A 152 -15.84 15.33 1.70
N GLY A 153 -14.77 15.74 2.39
CA GLY A 153 -14.35 15.15 3.65
C GLY A 153 -15.41 15.11 4.74
N ARG A 154 -16.29 16.12 4.88
CA ARG A 154 -17.39 16.07 5.86
C ARG A 154 -18.40 14.96 5.53
N LYS A 155 -18.77 14.81 4.27
CA LYS A 155 -19.66 13.73 3.82
C LYS A 155 -18.96 12.38 3.94
N LEU A 156 -17.67 12.33 3.59
CA LEU A 156 -16.87 11.11 3.66
C LEU A 156 -16.67 10.63 5.12
N ILE A 157 -16.38 11.53 6.05
CA ILE A 157 -16.28 11.19 7.48
C ILE A 157 -17.62 10.73 8.04
N ALA A 158 -18.73 11.35 7.63
CA ALA A 158 -20.08 10.90 8.01
C ALA A 158 -20.36 9.48 7.48
N TYR A 159 -19.97 9.18 6.24
CA TYR A 159 -20.06 7.84 5.67
C TYR A 159 -19.12 6.84 6.35
N LEU A 160 -17.88 7.24 6.65
CA LEU A 160 -16.90 6.38 7.34
C LEU A 160 -17.31 6.05 8.79
N ASN A 161 -18.04 6.94 9.44
CA ASN A 161 -18.64 6.70 10.76
C ASN A 161 -19.99 5.97 10.69
N SER A 162 -20.49 5.65 9.51
CA SER A 162 -21.70 4.84 9.38
C SER A 162 -21.40 3.38 9.77
N ASP A 163 -22.36 2.77 10.43
CA ASP A 163 -22.27 1.36 10.84
C ASP A 163 -22.00 0.43 9.66
N VAL A 164 -22.51 0.76 8.48
CA VAL A 164 -22.30 0.01 7.23
C VAL A 164 -20.83 -0.08 6.85
N VAL A 165 -20.06 1.03 6.91
CA VAL A 165 -18.63 1.03 6.59
C VAL A 165 -17.85 0.29 7.68
N THR A 166 -18.23 0.46 8.93
CA THR A 166 -17.63 -0.26 10.07
C THR A 166 -17.80 -1.76 9.91
N TYR A 167 -18.99 -2.26 9.59
CA TYR A 167 -19.25 -3.68 9.33
C TYR A 167 -18.53 -4.18 8.05
N ALA A 168 -18.45 -3.36 6.99
CA ALA A 168 -17.72 -3.70 5.78
C ALA A 168 -16.21 -3.87 6.05
N VAL A 169 -15.61 -2.98 6.84
CA VAL A 169 -14.20 -3.07 7.24
C VAL A 169 -13.95 -4.30 8.12
N TYR A 170 -14.82 -4.58 9.09
CA TYR A 170 -14.73 -5.82 9.89
C TYR A 170 -14.90 -7.07 9.04
N GLY A 171 -15.83 -7.06 8.08
CA GLY A 171 -16.00 -8.16 7.13
C GLY A 171 -14.76 -8.40 6.28
N LEU A 172 -14.11 -7.35 5.78
CA LEU A 172 -12.87 -7.43 5.01
C LEU A 172 -11.70 -7.97 5.86
N ILE A 173 -11.58 -7.52 7.10
CA ILE A 173 -10.57 -8.03 8.06
C ILE A 173 -10.83 -9.51 8.37
N ALA A 174 -12.07 -9.90 8.59
CA ALA A 174 -12.45 -11.30 8.84
C ALA A 174 -12.11 -12.18 7.64
N VAL A 175 -12.46 -11.76 6.42
CA VAL A 175 -12.12 -12.48 5.18
C VAL A 175 -10.61 -12.59 5.00
N ALA A 176 -9.85 -11.51 5.24
CA ALA A 176 -8.40 -11.54 5.16
C ALA A 176 -7.78 -12.48 6.21
N ALA A 177 -8.31 -12.50 7.44
CA ALA A 177 -7.87 -13.42 8.50
C ALA A 177 -8.17 -14.88 8.14
N VAL A 178 -9.36 -15.16 7.61
CA VAL A 178 -9.76 -16.52 7.18
C VAL A 178 -8.88 -17.00 6.03
N LEU A 179 -8.63 -16.16 5.03
CA LEU A 179 -7.74 -16.49 3.89
C LEU A 179 -6.30 -16.73 4.36
N SER A 180 -5.81 -15.95 5.32
CA SER A 180 -4.48 -16.12 5.91
C SER A 180 -4.37 -17.42 6.70
N THR A 181 -5.38 -17.76 7.52
CA THR A 181 -5.41 -19.02 8.29
C THR A 181 -5.55 -20.24 7.38
N LEU A 182 -6.40 -20.18 6.35
CA LEU A 182 -6.52 -21.24 5.36
C LEU A 182 -5.21 -21.44 4.57
N SER A 183 -4.50 -20.37 4.23
CA SER A 183 -3.19 -20.44 3.58
C SER A 183 -2.15 -21.11 4.48
N LEU A 184 -2.13 -20.78 5.77
CA LEU A 184 -1.26 -21.41 6.77
C LEU A 184 -1.59 -22.89 6.97
N LEU A 185 -2.86 -23.25 7.07
CA LEU A 185 -3.31 -24.64 7.22
C LEU A 185 -2.98 -25.50 5.99
N THR A 186 -3.15 -24.96 4.79
CA THR A 186 -2.77 -25.66 3.56
C THR A 186 -1.26 -25.82 3.43
N TRP A 187 -0.48 -24.88 3.94
CA TRP A 187 0.97 -24.98 3.98
C TRP A 187 1.45 -26.06 4.99
N LEU A 188 0.83 -26.10 6.19
CA LEU A 188 1.13 -27.11 7.21
C LEU A 188 0.75 -28.53 6.78
N ARG A 189 -0.31 -28.69 5.97
CA ARG A 189 -0.73 -30.02 5.44
C ARG A 189 0.12 -30.51 4.26
N ARG A 190 0.97 -29.66 3.67
CA ARG A 190 1.87 -30.00 2.56
C ARG A 190 3.29 -30.39 3.02
N LYS A 191 3.54 -30.37 4.32
CA LYS A 191 4.73 -30.94 4.97
C LYS A 191 4.41 -32.34 5.50
#